data_9a87b7987f0366a4846d06233cb3c099
#
_entry.id   9a87b7987f0366a4846d06233cb3c099
#
_cell.length_a   1.000
_cell.length_b   1.000
_cell.length_c   1.000
_cell.angle_alpha   90.00
_cell.angle_beta   90.00
_cell.angle_gamma   90.00
#
_symmetry.space_group_name_H-M   'P 1'
#
loop_
_entity.id
_entity.type
_entity.pdbx_description
1 polymer ?
#
loop_
_entity_poly.entity_id
_entity_poly.type
_entity_poly.pdbx_seq_one_letter_code
_entity_poly.pdbx_strand_id
1 'polypeptide(L)'
;MVFFAWLLSYDRKAFPWRIVLLGTGLQLVFGVLVLRTTAGLWFFSLLNDGVTRLLTFTSEGSRFLFGAYLDDHFTVALNVLPTIIFFSALMTVLYHFGIMQRIVLAVAWVMQRTFKTSGAETLSAAANIFVGQTEAPLVVKPFVSEMTE
;
A
#
# COMPACT_ATOMS: atom_id res chain seq x y z
N MET A 1 16.44 0.03 -11.75
CA MET A 1 15.57 -1.17 -11.71
C MET A 1 15.11 -1.59 -13.09
N VAL A 2 14.36 -0.76 -13.87
CA VAL A 2 13.85 -1.14 -15.22
C VAL A 2 14.95 -1.62 -16.17
N PHE A 3 16.11 -0.97 -16.20
CA PHE A 3 17.25 -1.37 -17.03
C PHE A 3 17.78 -2.77 -16.67
N PHE A 4 17.91 -3.08 -15.38
CA PHE A 4 18.34 -4.41 -14.93
C PHE A 4 17.32 -5.49 -15.28
N ALA A 5 16.01 -5.19 -15.11
CA ALA A 5 14.94 -6.11 -15.50
C ALA A 5 14.97 -6.41 -17.00
N TRP A 6 15.21 -5.39 -17.85
CA TRP A 6 15.35 -5.55 -19.29
C TRP A 6 16.59 -6.40 -19.67
N LEU A 7 17.70 -6.21 -18.96
CA LEU A 7 18.95 -6.94 -19.20
C LEU A 7 18.82 -8.43 -18.90
N LEU A 8 18.00 -8.78 -17.88
CA LEU A 8 17.71 -10.15 -17.44
C LEU A 8 16.48 -10.76 -18.12
N SER A 9 15.79 -10.00 -18.99
CA SER A 9 14.58 -10.47 -19.68
C SER A 9 14.90 -11.57 -20.70
N TYR A 10 14.06 -12.60 -20.74
CA TYR A 10 14.11 -13.68 -21.70
C TYR A 10 13.79 -13.19 -23.12
N ASP A 11 12.80 -12.28 -23.27
CA ASP A 11 12.48 -11.63 -24.54
C ASP A 11 12.68 -10.11 -24.44
N ARG A 12 13.82 -9.65 -24.92
CA ARG A 12 14.21 -8.23 -24.93
C ARG A 12 13.46 -7.39 -25.98
N LYS A 13 12.80 -8.03 -26.96
CA LYS A 13 12.07 -7.35 -28.03
C LYS A 13 10.64 -6.98 -27.59
N ALA A 14 10.07 -7.75 -26.66
CA ALA A 14 8.72 -7.50 -26.12
C ALA A 14 8.75 -6.52 -24.93
N PHE A 15 9.49 -5.40 -25.04
CA PHE A 15 9.58 -4.42 -23.97
C PHE A 15 8.29 -3.60 -23.89
N PRO A 16 7.57 -3.61 -22.75
CA PRO A 16 6.27 -2.95 -22.61
C PRO A 16 6.43 -1.44 -22.39
N TRP A 17 6.91 -0.71 -23.39
CA TRP A 17 7.18 0.75 -23.32
C TRP A 17 6.01 1.54 -22.75
N ARG A 18 4.80 1.15 -23.10
CA ARG A 18 3.59 1.84 -22.65
C ARG A 18 3.44 1.78 -21.13
N ILE A 19 3.59 0.59 -20.53
CA ILE A 19 3.45 0.39 -19.09
C ILE A 19 4.57 1.13 -18.36
N VAL A 20 5.80 1.04 -18.85
CA VAL A 20 6.97 1.68 -18.24
C VAL A 20 6.86 3.20 -18.30
N LEU A 21 6.52 3.77 -19.47
CA LEU A 21 6.38 5.22 -19.62
C LEU A 21 5.20 5.78 -18.82
N LEU A 22 4.05 5.11 -18.86
CA LEU A 22 2.89 5.52 -18.08
C LEU A 22 3.15 5.39 -16.57
N GLY A 23 3.75 4.29 -16.13
CA GLY A 23 4.07 4.08 -14.73
C GLY A 23 5.07 5.10 -14.21
N THR A 24 6.18 5.31 -14.92
CA THR A 24 7.20 6.30 -14.54
C THR A 24 6.64 7.73 -14.65
N GLY A 25 5.89 8.03 -15.69
CA GLY A 25 5.22 9.32 -15.85
C GLY A 25 4.23 9.61 -14.72
N LEU A 26 3.38 8.64 -14.39
CA LEU A 26 2.43 8.75 -13.28
C LEU A 26 3.17 8.95 -11.95
N GLN A 27 4.25 8.19 -11.71
CA GLN A 27 5.08 8.34 -10.50
C GLN A 27 5.67 9.75 -10.38
N LEU A 28 6.22 10.29 -11.47
CA LEU A 28 6.78 11.65 -11.48
C LEU A 28 5.69 12.71 -11.27
N VAL A 29 4.57 12.59 -11.99
CA VAL A 29 3.44 13.52 -11.85
C VAL A 29 2.90 13.49 -10.41
N PHE A 30 2.71 12.30 -9.86
CA PHE A 30 2.25 12.15 -8.47
C PHE A 30 3.28 12.71 -7.47
N GLY A 31 4.57 12.43 -7.68
CA GLY A 31 5.65 12.96 -6.84
C GLY A 31 5.69 14.49 -6.85
N VAL A 32 5.61 15.12 -8.03
CA VAL A 32 5.57 16.59 -8.17
C VAL A 32 4.28 17.15 -7.56
N LEU A 33 3.13 16.54 -7.82
CA LEU A 33 1.84 16.97 -7.31
C LEU A 33 1.81 16.92 -5.78
N VAL A 34 2.32 15.87 -5.18
CA VAL A 34 2.37 15.71 -3.73
C VAL A 34 3.38 16.66 -3.08
N LEU A 35 4.60 16.76 -3.64
CA LEU A 35 5.70 17.46 -3.00
C LEU A 35 5.73 18.97 -3.31
N ARG A 36 5.11 19.41 -4.43
CA ARG A 36 5.21 20.79 -4.92
C ARG A 36 3.90 21.54 -4.93
N THR A 37 2.75 20.85 -4.73
CA THR A 37 1.44 21.51 -4.77
C THR A 37 0.89 21.70 -3.37
N THR A 38 0.32 22.86 -3.08
CA THR A 38 -0.34 23.16 -1.80
C THR A 38 -1.48 22.18 -1.50
N ALA A 39 -2.24 21.78 -2.54
CA ALA A 39 -3.30 20.79 -2.41
C ALA A 39 -2.76 19.40 -2.02
N GLY A 40 -1.63 18.98 -2.61
CA GLY A 40 -0.96 17.74 -2.25
C GLY A 40 -0.46 17.76 -0.81
N LEU A 41 0.23 18.81 -0.40
CA LEU A 41 0.72 18.98 0.96
C LEU A 41 -0.44 18.99 1.97
N TRP A 42 -1.53 19.70 1.68
CA TRP A 42 -2.71 19.71 2.54
C TRP A 42 -3.36 18.33 2.68
N PHE A 43 -3.53 17.61 1.57
CA PHE A 43 -4.08 16.25 1.58
C PHE A 43 -3.22 15.30 2.41
N PHE A 44 -1.89 15.36 2.22
CA PHE A 44 -0.98 14.50 2.98
C PHE A 44 -0.86 14.92 4.44
N SER A 45 -0.95 16.20 4.79
CA SER A 45 -1.04 16.61 6.19
C SER A 45 -2.29 16.07 6.87
N LEU A 46 -3.43 16.09 6.20
CA LEU A 46 -4.68 15.50 6.73
C LEU A 46 -4.54 14.00 6.98
N LEU A 47 -3.93 13.26 6.04
CA LEU A 47 -3.65 11.83 6.22
C LEU A 47 -2.67 11.59 7.36
N ASN A 48 -1.60 12.38 7.44
CA ASN A 48 -0.61 12.31 8.51
C ASN A 48 -1.24 12.55 9.88
N ASP A 49 -2.11 13.55 10.00
CA ASP A 49 -2.81 13.85 11.25
C ASP A 49 -3.74 12.69 11.66
N GLY A 50 -4.42 12.08 10.69
CA GLY A 50 -5.23 10.89 10.91
C GLY A 50 -4.41 9.71 11.43
N VAL A 51 -3.29 9.41 10.77
CA VAL A 51 -2.37 8.33 11.19
C VAL A 51 -1.75 8.63 12.54
N THR A 52 -1.32 9.86 12.77
CA THR A 52 -0.73 10.28 14.06
C THR A 52 -1.72 10.11 15.20
N ARG A 53 -2.99 10.49 15.01
CA ARG A 53 -4.03 10.24 16.02
C ARG A 53 -4.24 8.76 16.31
N LEU A 54 -4.24 7.91 15.29
CA LEU A 54 -4.32 6.46 15.49
C LEU A 54 -3.13 5.91 16.27
N LEU A 55 -1.92 6.39 15.99
CA LEU A 55 -0.72 6.04 16.75
C LEU A 55 -0.78 6.52 18.20
N THR A 56 -1.34 7.70 18.45
CA THR A 56 -1.55 8.22 19.81
C THR A 56 -2.45 7.29 20.62
N PHE A 57 -3.55 6.81 20.07
CA PHE A 57 -4.41 5.84 20.77
C PHE A 57 -3.67 4.55 21.12
N THR A 58 -2.81 4.07 20.21
CA THR A 58 -1.96 2.90 20.50
C THR A 58 -1.01 3.18 21.65
N SER A 59 -0.38 4.35 21.65
CA SER A 59 0.55 4.79 22.68
C SER A 59 -0.12 4.92 24.03
N GLU A 60 -1.32 5.50 24.09
CA GLU A 60 -2.12 5.61 25.31
C GLU A 60 -2.51 4.22 25.85
N GLY A 61 -2.93 3.29 24.96
CA GLY A 61 -3.21 1.92 25.34
C GLY A 61 -1.97 1.20 25.91
N SER A 62 -0.81 1.40 25.31
CA SER A 62 0.45 0.84 25.80
C SER A 62 0.85 1.44 27.15
N ARG A 63 0.67 2.75 27.34
CA ARG A 63 0.90 3.42 28.63
C ARG A 63 -0.04 2.91 29.72
N PHE A 64 -1.27 2.64 29.40
CA PHE A 64 -2.22 2.05 30.34
C PHE A 64 -1.76 0.67 30.84
N LEU A 65 -1.16 -0.14 29.97
CA LEU A 65 -0.71 -1.48 30.31
C LEU A 65 0.66 -1.50 31.01
N PHE A 66 1.60 -0.66 30.57
CA PHE A 66 3.01 -0.73 30.97
C PHE A 66 3.47 0.47 31.82
N GLY A 67 2.61 1.46 32.02
CA GLY A 67 2.88 2.63 32.85
C GLY A 67 4.03 3.51 32.34
N ALA A 68 4.67 4.20 33.26
CA ALA A 68 5.77 5.13 32.99
C ALA A 68 7.05 4.46 32.46
N TYR A 69 7.16 3.14 32.50
CA TYR A 69 8.33 2.42 31.97
C TYR A 69 8.57 2.69 30.47
N LEU A 70 7.51 3.01 29.72
CA LEU A 70 7.58 3.36 28.29
C LEU A 70 8.27 4.72 28.05
N ASP A 71 8.23 5.63 29.01
CA ASP A 71 8.76 6.99 28.84
C ASP A 71 10.30 7.01 29.00
N ASP A 72 10.82 6.12 29.83
CA ASP A 72 12.25 6.08 30.16
C ASP A 72 13.06 5.12 29.26
N HIS A 73 12.38 4.13 28.63
CA HIS A 73 13.07 3.09 27.88
C HIS A 73 12.36 2.77 26.57
N PHE A 74 12.98 3.10 25.44
CA PHE A 74 12.51 2.62 24.15
C PHE A 74 12.85 1.13 23.96
N THR A 75 11.83 0.29 23.92
CA THR A 75 11.96 -1.12 23.59
C THR A 75 11.03 -1.49 22.44
N VAL A 76 11.53 -2.26 21.47
CA VAL A 76 10.71 -2.75 20.35
C VAL A 76 9.49 -3.51 20.84
N ALA A 77 9.66 -4.31 21.90
CA ALA A 77 8.57 -5.11 22.47
C ALA A 77 7.41 -4.25 23.01
N LEU A 78 7.71 -3.11 23.64
CA LEU A 78 6.69 -2.29 24.31
C LEU A 78 6.17 -1.14 23.44
N ASN A 79 6.95 -0.70 22.45
CA ASN A 79 6.58 0.43 21.58
C ASN A 79 6.09 -0.02 20.20
N VAL A 80 6.73 -1.05 19.61
CA VAL A 80 6.42 -1.47 18.24
C VAL A 80 5.38 -2.58 18.19
N LEU A 81 5.49 -3.62 19.05
CA LEU A 81 4.53 -4.73 19.01
C LEU A 81 3.08 -4.32 19.28
N PRO A 82 2.76 -3.46 20.28
CA PRO A 82 1.40 -2.97 20.47
C PRO A 82 0.84 -2.24 19.25
N THR A 83 1.69 -1.47 18.55
CA THR A 83 1.31 -0.79 17.33
C THR A 83 0.95 -1.79 16.23
N ILE A 84 1.72 -2.86 16.05
CA ILE A 84 1.43 -3.91 15.07
C ILE A 84 0.12 -4.61 15.40
N ILE A 85 -0.10 -4.97 16.67
CA ILE A 85 -1.35 -5.61 17.14
C ILE A 85 -2.54 -4.71 16.87
N PHE A 86 -2.45 -3.42 17.21
CA PHE A 86 -3.50 -2.44 16.99
C PHE A 86 -3.85 -2.31 15.50
N PHE A 87 -2.84 -2.13 14.64
CA PHE A 87 -3.06 -2.01 13.19
C PHE A 87 -3.62 -3.31 12.59
N SER A 88 -3.18 -4.47 13.04
CA SER A 88 -3.74 -5.75 12.62
C SER A 88 -5.23 -5.87 12.96
N ALA A 89 -5.59 -5.50 14.18
CA ALA A 89 -6.98 -5.47 14.63
C ALA A 89 -7.81 -4.45 13.83
N LEU A 90 -7.28 -3.24 13.64
CA LEU A 90 -7.91 -2.18 12.85
C LEU A 90 -8.17 -2.64 11.40
N MET A 91 -7.17 -3.24 10.76
CA MET A 91 -7.31 -3.77 9.40
C MET A 91 -8.37 -4.87 9.32
N THR A 92 -8.41 -5.77 10.29
CA THR A 92 -9.44 -6.82 10.37
C THR A 92 -10.85 -6.21 10.43
N VAL A 93 -11.04 -5.18 11.24
CA VAL A 93 -12.30 -4.44 11.34
C VAL A 93 -12.66 -3.77 10.01
N LEU A 94 -11.70 -3.07 9.38
CA LEU A 94 -11.91 -2.40 8.08
C LEU A 94 -12.25 -3.40 6.97
N TYR A 95 -11.64 -4.59 6.98
CA TYR A 95 -11.98 -5.68 6.06
C TYR A 95 -13.39 -6.22 6.33
N HIS A 96 -13.77 -6.39 7.60
CA HIS A 96 -15.10 -6.87 7.96
C HIS A 96 -16.21 -5.92 7.46
N PHE A 97 -16.01 -4.61 7.59
CA PHE A 97 -16.95 -3.60 7.08
C PHE A 97 -16.91 -3.42 5.56
N GLY A 98 -16.03 -4.10 4.85
CA GLY A 98 -15.89 -3.99 3.39
C GLY A 98 -15.28 -2.66 2.92
N ILE A 99 -14.71 -1.85 3.83
CA ILE A 99 -14.10 -0.56 3.50
C ILE A 99 -12.85 -0.78 2.65
N MET A 100 -11.98 -1.69 3.07
CA MET A 100 -10.74 -1.98 2.35
C MET A 100 -10.99 -2.54 0.97
N GLN A 101 -11.98 -3.44 0.81
CA GLN A 101 -12.35 -4.00 -0.49
C GLN A 101 -12.80 -2.90 -1.45
N ARG A 102 -13.59 -1.91 -0.98
CA ARG A 102 -14.03 -0.79 -1.82
C ARG A 102 -12.87 0.09 -2.25
N ILE A 103 -11.92 0.36 -1.35
CA ILE A 103 -10.72 1.16 -1.66
C ILE A 103 -9.86 0.42 -2.69
N VAL A 104 -9.57 -0.87 -2.47
CA VAL A 104 -8.78 -1.70 -3.40
C VAL A 104 -9.43 -1.76 -4.78
N LEU A 105 -10.75 -1.98 -4.84
CA LEU A 105 -11.49 -2.01 -6.11
C LEU A 105 -11.47 -0.65 -6.83
N ALA A 106 -11.61 0.46 -6.10
CA ALA A 106 -11.53 1.80 -6.68
C ALA A 106 -10.13 2.07 -7.28
N VAL A 107 -9.06 1.72 -6.56
CA VAL A 107 -7.69 1.82 -7.06
C VAL A 107 -7.48 0.92 -8.28
N ALA A 108 -7.94 -0.33 -8.23
CA ALA A 108 -7.85 -1.27 -9.33
C ALA A 108 -8.58 -0.76 -10.57
N TRP A 109 -9.77 -0.18 -10.42
CA TRP A 109 -10.53 0.40 -11.53
C TRP A 109 -9.76 1.56 -12.20
N VAL A 110 -9.17 2.47 -11.42
CA VAL A 110 -8.35 3.56 -11.96
C VAL A 110 -7.13 3.00 -12.70
N MET A 111 -6.44 2.03 -12.12
CA MET A 111 -5.26 1.40 -12.73
C MET A 111 -5.61 0.67 -14.03
N GLN A 112 -6.68 -0.12 -14.07
CA GLN A 112 -7.15 -0.78 -15.29
C GLN A 112 -7.39 0.22 -16.43
N ARG A 113 -8.04 1.33 -16.11
CA ARG A 113 -8.36 2.34 -17.13
C ARG A 113 -7.12 3.07 -17.65
N THR A 114 -6.11 3.25 -16.80
CA THR A 114 -4.88 3.96 -17.13
C THR A 114 -3.88 3.05 -17.86
N PHE A 115 -3.61 1.88 -17.31
CA PHE A 115 -2.56 0.98 -17.82
C PHE A 115 -3.07 -0.04 -18.84
N LYS A 116 -4.39 -0.27 -18.90
CA LYS A 116 -5.03 -1.34 -19.71
C LYS A 116 -4.42 -2.71 -19.43
N THR A 117 -4.08 -2.96 -18.19
CA THR A 117 -3.64 -4.27 -17.67
C THR A 117 -4.83 -5.18 -17.42
N SER A 118 -4.58 -6.48 -17.27
CA SER A 118 -5.64 -7.45 -16.95
C SER A 118 -6.25 -7.14 -15.56
N GLY A 119 -7.49 -7.59 -15.34
CA GLY A 119 -8.19 -7.38 -14.08
C GLY A 119 -7.46 -8.00 -12.90
N ALA A 120 -6.92 -9.21 -13.07
CA ALA A 120 -6.20 -9.94 -12.04
C ALA A 120 -4.87 -9.27 -11.68
N GLU A 121 -4.06 -8.87 -12.67
CA GLU A 121 -2.81 -8.13 -12.46
C GLU A 121 -3.03 -6.83 -11.69
N THR A 122 -4.04 -6.07 -12.12
CA THR A 122 -4.38 -4.79 -11.50
C THR A 122 -4.89 -4.97 -10.09
N LEU A 123 -5.68 -6.01 -9.83
CA LEU A 123 -6.20 -6.32 -8.51
C LEU A 123 -5.07 -6.71 -7.55
N SER A 124 -4.12 -7.53 -8.01
CA SER A 124 -2.94 -7.90 -7.23
C SER A 124 -2.08 -6.68 -6.89
N ALA A 125 -1.80 -5.82 -7.88
CA ALA A 125 -1.02 -4.61 -7.67
C ALA A 125 -1.72 -3.62 -6.72
N ALA A 126 -3.04 -3.45 -6.85
CA ALA A 126 -3.82 -2.59 -5.96
C ALA A 126 -3.89 -3.17 -4.53
N ALA A 127 -4.05 -4.47 -4.40
CA ALA A 127 -4.05 -5.14 -3.09
C ALA A 127 -2.70 -4.97 -2.38
N ASN A 128 -1.58 -5.04 -3.13
CA ASN A 128 -0.24 -4.90 -2.58
C ASN A 128 0.04 -3.52 -1.93
N ILE A 129 -0.77 -2.50 -2.21
CA ILE A 129 -0.67 -1.20 -1.53
C ILE A 129 -1.07 -1.31 -0.05
N PHE A 130 -1.98 -2.22 0.28
CA PHE A 130 -2.60 -2.31 1.60
C PHE A 130 -2.24 -3.59 2.35
N VAL A 131 -2.00 -4.67 1.63
CA VAL A 131 -1.56 -5.97 2.17
C VAL A 131 -0.11 -6.24 1.78
N GLY A 132 0.57 -7.07 2.55
CA GLY A 132 1.95 -7.43 2.27
C GLY A 132 2.13 -8.08 0.90
N GLN A 133 3.34 -7.96 0.37
CA GLN A 133 3.70 -8.55 -0.93
C GLN A 133 3.53 -10.08 -0.99
N THR A 134 3.49 -10.75 0.15
CA THR A 134 3.24 -12.20 0.26
C THR A 134 1.76 -12.52 0.24
N GLU A 135 0.90 -11.60 0.63
CA GLU A 135 -0.55 -11.80 0.76
C GLU A 135 -1.31 -11.31 -0.49
N ALA A 136 -0.81 -10.26 -1.16
CA ALA A 136 -1.45 -9.71 -2.34
C ALA A 136 -1.69 -10.73 -3.48
N PRO A 137 -0.77 -11.67 -3.78
CA PRO A 137 -1.02 -12.72 -4.77
C PRO A 137 -2.14 -13.68 -4.38
N LEU A 138 -2.46 -13.84 -3.09
CA LEU A 138 -3.55 -14.71 -2.65
C LEU A 138 -4.92 -14.16 -3.08
N VAL A 139 -5.03 -12.85 -3.24
CA VAL A 139 -6.27 -12.19 -3.70
C VAL A 139 -6.63 -12.62 -5.13
N VAL A 140 -5.63 -12.90 -5.96
CA VAL A 140 -5.84 -13.33 -7.36
C VAL A 140 -5.73 -14.84 -7.56
N LYS A 141 -5.47 -15.59 -6.52
CA LYS A 141 -5.36 -17.07 -6.59
C LYS A 141 -6.49 -17.74 -7.38
N PRO A 142 -7.77 -17.34 -7.25
CA PRO A 142 -8.86 -17.94 -8.00
C PRO A 142 -8.74 -17.75 -9.52
N PHE A 143 -8.04 -16.71 -9.97
CA PHE A 143 -7.93 -16.33 -11.37
C PHE A 143 -6.64 -16.84 -12.02
N VAL A 144 -5.69 -17.36 -11.23
CA VAL A 144 -4.36 -17.78 -11.74
C VAL A 144 -4.47 -18.90 -12.77
N SER A 145 -5.44 -19.81 -12.63
CA SER A 145 -5.65 -20.92 -13.57
C SER A 145 -6.16 -20.45 -14.95
N GLU A 146 -6.69 -19.24 -15.05
CA GLU A 146 -7.23 -18.66 -16.27
C GLU A 146 -6.27 -17.64 -16.92
N MET A 147 -5.14 -17.35 -16.26
CA MET A 147 -4.12 -16.43 -16.77
C MET A 147 -3.23 -17.14 -17.79
N THR A 148 -3.00 -16.48 -18.92
CA THR A 148 -2.01 -16.91 -19.91
C THR A 148 -0.59 -16.61 -19.43
N GLU A 149 0.33 -17.49 -19.78
CA GLU A 149 1.77 -17.31 -19.55
C GLU A 149 2.35 -16.11 -20.29
#